data_27dc7ca88fedbdd4e9d4159ce9da4017
#
_entry.id   27dc7ca88fedbdd4e9d4159ce9da4017
#
_cell.length_a   1.000
_cell.length_b   1.000
_cell.length_c   1.000
_cell.angle_alpha   90.00
_cell.angle_beta   90.00
_cell.angle_gamma   90.00
#
_symmetry.space_group_name_H-M   'P 1'
#
loop_
_entity.id
_entity.type
_entity.pdbx_description
1 polymer ?
#
loop_
_entity_poly.entity_id
_entity_poly.type
_entity_poly.pdbx_seq_one_letter_code
_entity_poly.pdbx_strand_id
1 'polypeptide(L)'
;MNDILLKSVAILSKHSEKEDGMMPEGSAPMPHVDSVERVVTLVRNIIFSDYFNKRQPEEQIRAYYIGVNMEELYKLLNAQIARGLLFCSCMSEAEAADKARCLALDFIEQLPEVKRLLYTDVEAMFMGDPAATNYGEVIYSYPSIIAMTHYRIAHVLQLMKVPVIPRIITEQAHALTGIDIHPGAQIGEYFSIDHGTGVVIGETTIIGNHVALYQGVTLGAKSFKYDAEGNMLNVPRHPIIEDNVTVYSNASILGRITIGHDSVIGGNIWLTHDVPPHSRILQSKAVDASFSGGLGI
;
A
#
# COMPACT_ATOMS: atom_id res chain seq x y z
N MET A 1 6.86 -44.10 -16.07
CA MET A 1 6.30 -42.79 -15.75
C MET A 1 5.52 -42.80 -14.44
N ASN A 2 4.72 -43.86 -14.19
CA ASN A 2 3.92 -43.96 -12.94
C ASN A 2 4.78 -44.07 -11.66
N ASP A 3 5.92 -44.76 -11.71
CA ASP A 3 6.81 -45.00 -10.56
C ASP A 3 7.54 -43.74 -10.09
N ILE A 4 7.87 -42.82 -11.03
CA ILE A 4 8.48 -41.53 -10.70
C ILE A 4 7.46 -40.63 -10.00
N LEU A 5 6.21 -40.58 -10.49
CA LEU A 5 5.15 -39.81 -9.89
C LEU A 5 4.85 -40.28 -8.46
N LEU A 6 4.74 -41.60 -8.25
CA LEU A 6 4.48 -42.17 -6.92
C LEU A 6 5.62 -41.88 -5.94
N LYS A 7 6.88 -41.99 -6.37
CA LYS A 7 8.05 -41.60 -5.55
C LYS A 7 8.05 -40.11 -5.20
N SER A 8 7.75 -39.26 -6.19
CA SER A 8 7.66 -37.81 -5.94
C SER A 8 6.55 -37.45 -4.97
N VAL A 9 5.37 -38.03 -5.13
CA VAL A 9 4.26 -37.87 -4.18
C VAL A 9 4.65 -38.31 -2.78
N ALA A 10 5.28 -39.48 -2.63
CA ALA A 10 5.71 -40.01 -1.34
C ALA A 10 6.76 -39.13 -0.63
N ILE A 11 7.61 -38.42 -1.40
CA ILE A 11 8.58 -37.47 -0.85
C ILE A 11 7.90 -36.15 -0.50
N LEU A 12 7.11 -35.59 -1.42
CA LEU A 12 6.48 -34.28 -1.26
C LEU A 12 5.35 -34.26 -0.21
N SER A 13 4.78 -35.42 0.11
CA SER A 13 3.75 -35.55 1.16
C SER A 13 4.30 -35.63 2.58
N LYS A 14 5.61 -35.68 2.75
CA LYS A 14 6.26 -35.70 4.07
C LYS A 14 6.78 -34.31 4.39
N HIS A 15 6.40 -33.79 5.56
CA HIS A 15 7.00 -32.56 6.06
C HIS A 15 8.39 -32.84 6.63
N SER A 16 9.31 -31.93 6.41
CA SER A 16 10.58 -31.87 7.09
C SER A 16 10.45 -31.11 8.42
N GLU A 17 11.37 -31.28 9.34
CA GLU A 17 11.41 -30.49 10.59
C GLU A 17 11.37 -28.97 10.36
N LYS A 18 11.94 -28.51 9.23
CA LYS A 18 11.91 -27.11 8.84
C LYS A 18 10.52 -26.67 8.40
N GLU A 19 9.79 -27.52 7.67
CA GLU A 19 8.41 -27.23 7.25
C GLU A 19 7.47 -27.26 8.45
N ASP A 20 7.66 -28.19 9.39
CA ASP A 20 6.88 -28.25 10.64
C ASP A 20 7.01 -26.97 11.46
N GLY A 21 8.21 -26.36 11.50
CA GLY A 21 8.45 -25.05 12.12
C GLY A 21 7.84 -23.84 11.37
N MET A 22 7.34 -24.03 10.15
CA MET A 22 6.70 -22.99 9.32
C MET A 22 5.19 -23.19 9.18
N MET A 23 4.64 -24.23 9.82
CA MET A 23 3.21 -24.51 9.74
C MET A 23 2.39 -23.40 10.41
N PRO A 24 1.24 -23.02 9.82
CA PRO A 24 0.36 -22.04 10.44
C PRO A 24 -0.17 -22.54 11.78
N GLU A 25 -0.36 -21.64 12.74
CA GLU A 25 -0.93 -21.97 14.06
C GLU A 25 -2.40 -22.38 13.96
N GLY A 26 -3.13 -21.85 12.98
CA GLY A 26 -4.54 -22.12 12.76
C GLY A 26 -4.79 -23.25 11.76
N SER A 27 -5.95 -23.90 11.89
CA SER A 27 -6.39 -25.02 11.03
C SER A 27 -7.12 -24.59 9.76
N ALA A 28 -7.44 -23.30 9.63
CA ALA A 28 -8.21 -22.77 8.52
C ALA A 28 -7.32 -22.39 7.32
N PRO A 29 -7.81 -22.49 6.08
CA PRO A 29 -7.09 -22.00 4.93
C PRO A 29 -6.95 -20.46 5.00
N MET A 30 -5.85 -19.93 4.46
CA MET A 30 -5.62 -18.50 4.33
C MET A 30 -6.77 -17.79 3.56
N PRO A 31 -6.91 -16.46 3.74
CA PRO A 31 -7.75 -15.65 2.87
C PRO A 31 -7.43 -15.90 1.39
N HIS A 32 -8.47 -15.99 0.57
CA HIS A 32 -8.32 -16.28 -0.86
C HIS A 32 -7.92 -15.01 -1.61
N VAL A 33 -6.79 -15.03 -2.30
CA VAL A 33 -6.18 -13.85 -2.95
C VAL A 33 -7.12 -13.18 -3.95
N ASP A 34 -7.79 -13.95 -4.84
CA ASP A 34 -8.73 -13.43 -5.83
C ASP A 34 -9.96 -12.80 -5.16
N SER A 35 -10.39 -13.36 -4.00
CA SER A 35 -11.50 -12.77 -3.24
C SER A 35 -11.12 -11.44 -2.61
N VAL A 36 -9.88 -11.28 -2.17
CA VAL A 36 -9.35 -10.02 -1.65
C VAL A 36 -9.22 -8.99 -2.78
N GLU A 37 -8.77 -9.39 -3.97
CA GLU A 37 -8.77 -8.54 -5.17
C GLU A 37 -10.19 -8.07 -5.53
N ARG A 38 -11.18 -8.99 -5.44
CA ARG A 38 -12.58 -8.65 -5.67
C ARG A 38 -13.09 -7.62 -4.65
N VAL A 39 -12.69 -7.70 -3.36
CA VAL A 39 -12.99 -6.69 -2.33
C VAL A 39 -12.52 -5.30 -2.78
N VAL A 40 -11.27 -5.17 -3.23
CA VAL A 40 -10.72 -3.90 -3.72
C VAL A 40 -11.51 -3.39 -4.94
N THR A 41 -11.84 -4.28 -5.88
CA THR A 41 -12.66 -3.95 -7.07
C THR A 41 -14.03 -3.40 -6.67
N LEU A 42 -14.71 -4.03 -5.70
CA LEU A 42 -16.02 -3.59 -5.22
C LEU A 42 -15.94 -2.21 -4.55
N VAL A 43 -14.93 -1.98 -3.70
CA VAL A 43 -14.71 -0.67 -3.08
C VAL A 43 -14.46 0.39 -4.13
N ARG A 44 -13.61 0.14 -5.12
CA ARG A 44 -13.37 1.05 -6.24
C ARG A 44 -14.66 1.39 -7.01
N ASN A 45 -15.49 0.38 -7.29
CA ASN A 45 -16.76 0.55 -7.99
C ASN A 45 -17.80 1.34 -7.16
N ILE A 46 -17.76 1.24 -5.84
CA ILE A 46 -18.58 2.02 -4.92
C ILE A 46 -18.11 3.49 -4.89
N ILE A 47 -16.80 3.71 -4.73
CA ILE A 47 -16.23 5.04 -4.59
C ILE A 47 -16.30 5.84 -5.88
N PHE A 48 -15.89 5.24 -7.00
CA PHE A 48 -15.84 5.83 -8.33
C PHE A 48 -16.96 5.29 -9.23
N SER A 49 -18.19 5.25 -8.70
CA SER A 49 -19.34 4.60 -9.35
C SER A 49 -19.65 5.10 -10.76
N ASP A 50 -19.42 6.39 -11.02
CA ASP A 50 -19.69 7.00 -12.32
C ASP A 50 -18.62 6.67 -13.39
N TYR A 51 -17.49 6.09 -12.98
CA TYR A 51 -16.37 5.73 -13.87
C TYR A 51 -16.32 4.23 -14.18
N PHE A 52 -16.58 3.37 -13.20
CA PHE A 52 -16.43 1.91 -13.33
C PHE A 52 -17.76 1.16 -13.50
N ASN A 53 -18.88 1.86 -13.40
CA ASN A 53 -20.20 1.36 -13.74
C ASN A 53 -20.76 2.13 -14.95
N LYS A 54 -21.88 1.66 -15.54
CA LYS A 54 -22.60 2.50 -16.50
C LYS A 54 -23.03 3.79 -15.79
N ARG A 55 -22.59 4.94 -16.31
CA ARG A 55 -23.00 6.25 -15.79
C ARG A 55 -24.50 6.32 -15.68
N GLN A 56 -24.97 6.50 -14.47
CA GLN A 56 -26.39 6.63 -14.17
C GLN A 56 -26.65 8.07 -13.73
N PRO A 57 -27.35 8.87 -14.55
CA PRO A 57 -27.66 10.27 -14.21
C PRO A 57 -28.64 10.35 -13.03
N GLU A 58 -29.43 9.31 -12.80
CA GLU A 58 -30.43 9.27 -11.74
C GLU A 58 -29.83 8.76 -10.44
N GLU A 59 -29.95 9.55 -9.37
CA GLU A 59 -29.43 9.24 -8.04
C GLU A 59 -29.95 7.92 -7.48
N GLN A 60 -31.23 7.63 -7.71
CA GLN A 60 -31.86 6.39 -7.24
C GLN A 60 -31.25 5.14 -7.88
N ILE A 61 -30.95 5.19 -9.18
CA ILE A 61 -30.32 4.07 -9.89
C ILE A 61 -28.87 3.90 -9.42
N ARG A 62 -28.14 5.00 -9.23
CA ARG A 62 -26.79 4.96 -8.67
C ARG A 62 -26.77 4.37 -7.25
N ALA A 63 -27.71 4.77 -6.40
CA ALA A 63 -27.87 4.22 -5.06
C ALA A 63 -28.14 2.71 -5.08
N TYR A 64 -28.95 2.22 -6.01
CA TYR A 64 -29.20 0.79 -6.19
C TYR A 64 -27.91 0.01 -6.52
N TYR A 65 -27.10 0.49 -7.49
CA TYR A 65 -25.84 -0.16 -7.84
C TYR A 65 -24.83 -0.14 -6.70
N ILE A 66 -24.73 0.97 -5.97
CA ILE A 66 -23.89 1.05 -4.77
C ILE A 66 -24.37 0.03 -3.74
N GLY A 67 -25.68 -0.08 -3.51
CA GLY A 67 -26.26 -1.05 -2.56
C GLY A 67 -25.93 -2.50 -2.91
N VAL A 68 -26.04 -2.89 -4.18
CA VAL A 68 -25.68 -4.24 -4.64
C VAL A 68 -24.20 -4.55 -4.42
N ASN A 69 -23.30 -3.62 -4.80
CA ASN A 69 -21.87 -3.79 -4.57
C ASN A 69 -21.52 -3.82 -3.08
N MET A 70 -22.23 -3.04 -2.26
CA MET A 70 -22.03 -3.00 -0.81
C MET A 70 -22.42 -4.33 -0.13
N GLU A 71 -23.51 -4.93 -0.56
CA GLU A 71 -23.94 -6.24 -0.04
C GLU A 71 -22.95 -7.35 -0.40
N GLU A 72 -22.46 -7.37 -1.65
CA GLU A 72 -21.42 -8.31 -2.08
C GLU A 72 -20.10 -8.08 -1.31
N LEU A 73 -19.70 -6.82 -1.16
CA LEU A 73 -18.51 -6.42 -0.39
C LEU A 73 -18.60 -6.93 1.04
N TYR A 74 -19.72 -6.68 1.73
CA TYR A 74 -19.90 -7.14 3.11
C TYR A 74 -19.74 -8.65 3.23
N LYS A 75 -20.44 -9.43 2.38
CA LYS A 75 -20.40 -10.89 2.41
C LYS A 75 -18.97 -11.40 2.19
N LEU A 76 -18.30 -10.85 1.21
CA LEU A 76 -16.97 -11.29 0.81
C LEU A 76 -15.92 -10.91 1.86
N LEU A 77 -15.94 -9.66 2.32
CA LEU A 77 -15.00 -9.16 3.33
C LEU A 77 -15.16 -9.91 4.65
N ASN A 78 -16.39 -10.09 5.13
CA ASN A 78 -16.67 -10.88 6.33
C ASN A 78 -16.07 -12.30 6.24
N ALA A 79 -16.29 -12.98 5.12
CA ALA A 79 -15.76 -14.34 4.92
C ALA A 79 -14.23 -14.38 4.92
N GLN A 80 -13.56 -13.39 4.28
CA GLN A 80 -12.10 -13.35 4.22
C GLN A 80 -11.48 -12.94 5.56
N ILE A 81 -12.10 -12.00 6.30
CA ILE A 81 -11.65 -11.65 7.67
C ILE A 81 -11.75 -12.86 8.61
N ALA A 82 -12.86 -13.60 8.56
CA ALA A 82 -13.01 -14.81 9.38
C ALA A 82 -11.89 -15.82 9.10
N ARG A 83 -11.55 -16.06 7.82
CA ARG A 83 -10.42 -16.93 7.45
C ARG A 83 -9.08 -16.41 8.00
N GLY A 84 -8.80 -15.11 7.87
CA GLY A 84 -7.57 -14.50 8.39
C GLY A 84 -7.45 -14.66 9.91
N LEU A 85 -8.55 -14.46 10.65
CA LEU A 85 -8.59 -14.63 12.09
C LEU A 85 -8.32 -16.08 12.49
N LEU A 86 -8.98 -17.05 11.84
CA LEU A 86 -8.79 -18.48 12.11
C LEU A 86 -7.39 -18.98 11.73
N PHE A 87 -6.79 -18.41 10.67
CA PHE A 87 -5.44 -18.76 10.24
C PHE A 87 -4.37 -18.27 11.22
N CYS A 88 -4.51 -17.05 11.76
CA CYS A 88 -3.51 -16.42 12.62
C CYS A 88 -3.74 -16.59 14.12
N SER A 89 -4.75 -17.35 14.55
CA SER A 89 -5.04 -17.51 15.97
C SER A 89 -5.76 -18.83 16.28
N CYS A 90 -5.69 -19.24 17.54
CA CYS A 90 -6.45 -20.40 18.07
C CYS A 90 -7.90 -20.06 18.42
N MET A 91 -8.51 -19.08 17.74
CA MET A 91 -9.90 -18.66 17.95
C MET A 91 -10.87 -19.72 17.47
N SER A 92 -12.01 -19.89 18.13
CA SER A 92 -13.07 -20.76 17.63
C SER A 92 -13.76 -20.17 16.40
N GLU A 93 -14.39 -21.03 15.58
CA GLU A 93 -15.12 -20.58 14.39
C GLU A 93 -16.22 -19.56 14.73
N ALA A 94 -16.93 -19.76 15.85
CA ALA A 94 -17.99 -18.85 16.29
C ALA A 94 -17.45 -17.47 16.68
N GLU A 95 -16.37 -17.42 17.44
CA GLU A 95 -15.71 -16.16 17.82
C GLU A 95 -15.14 -15.43 16.60
N ALA A 96 -14.51 -16.16 15.68
CA ALA A 96 -13.97 -15.60 14.45
C ALA A 96 -15.09 -15.03 13.55
N ALA A 97 -16.21 -15.74 13.43
CA ALA A 97 -17.36 -15.29 12.66
C ALA A 97 -17.98 -14.00 13.23
N ASP A 98 -18.19 -13.95 14.55
CA ASP A 98 -18.74 -12.76 15.22
C ASP A 98 -17.80 -11.55 15.10
N LYS A 99 -16.51 -11.76 15.33
CA LYS A 99 -15.50 -10.70 15.19
C LYS A 99 -15.37 -10.21 13.75
N ALA A 100 -15.37 -11.12 12.79
CA ALA A 100 -15.30 -10.77 11.37
C ALA A 100 -16.51 -9.94 10.93
N ARG A 101 -17.70 -10.28 11.42
CA ARG A 101 -18.93 -9.52 11.15
C ARG A 101 -18.82 -8.07 11.64
N CYS A 102 -18.34 -7.86 12.87
CA CYS A 102 -18.13 -6.51 13.41
C CYS A 102 -17.11 -5.75 12.58
N LEU A 103 -15.93 -6.32 12.32
CA LEU A 103 -14.87 -5.68 11.55
C LEU A 103 -15.30 -5.35 10.11
N ALA A 104 -16.10 -6.20 9.46
CA ALA A 104 -16.62 -5.92 8.13
C ALA A 104 -17.62 -4.74 8.12
N LEU A 105 -18.46 -4.61 9.14
CA LEU A 105 -19.37 -3.48 9.30
C LEU A 105 -18.61 -2.19 9.62
N ASP A 106 -17.67 -2.25 10.55
CA ASP A 106 -16.81 -1.12 10.91
C ASP A 106 -16.03 -0.61 9.69
N PHE A 107 -15.53 -1.51 8.84
CA PHE A 107 -14.89 -1.12 7.58
C PHE A 107 -15.83 -0.40 6.61
N ILE A 108 -17.08 -0.90 6.48
CA ILE A 108 -18.09 -0.26 5.62
C ILE A 108 -18.39 1.15 6.11
N GLU A 109 -18.45 1.36 7.44
CA GLU A 109 -18.65 2.68 8.04
C GLU A 109 -17.52 3.67 7.69
N GLN A 110 -16.29 3.18 7.44
CA GLN A 110 -15.15 4.02 7.02
C GLN A 110 -15.14 4.36 5.51
N LEU A 111 -15.95 3.72 4.68
CA LEU A 111 -15.92 3.96 3.22
C LEU A 111 -16.19 5.42 2.81
N PRO A 112 -17.07 6.20 3.47
CA PRO A 112 -17.22 7.62 3.15
C PRO A 112 -15.92 8.41 3.33
N GLU A 113 -15.13 8.12 4.38
CA GLU A 113 -13.85 8.76 4.61
C GLU A 113 -12.78 8.30 3.61
N VAL A 114 -12.73 7.01 3.31
CA VAL A 114 -11.85 6.48 2.24
C VAL A 114 -12.17 7.16 0.90
N LYS A 115 -13.45 7.36 0.59
CA LYS A 115 -13.87 8.09 -0.60
C LYS A 115 -13.35 9.53 -0.57
N ARG A 116 -13.54 10.24 0.52
CA ARG A 116 -13.10 11.63 0.68
C ARG A 116 -11.59 11.75 0.42
N LEU A 117 -10.79 10.90 1.07
CA LEU A 117 -9.32 10.88 0.91
C LEU A 117 -8.90 10.57 -0.52
N LEU A 118 -9.51 9.58 -1.17
CA LEU A 118 -9.18 9.24 -2.56
C LEU A 118 -9.50 10.38 -3.54
N TYR A 119 -10.55 11.17 -3.29
CA TYR A 119 -10.85 12.32 -4.12
C TYR A 119 -9.83 13.45 -3.94
N THR A 120 -9.28 13.66 -2.73
CA THR A 120 -8.16 14.60 -2.54
C THR A 120 -6.87 14.11 -3.24
N ASP A 121 -6.60 12.79 -3.22
CA ASP A 121 -5.47 12.21 -3.94
C ASP A 121 -5.62 12.37 -5.46
N VAL A 122 -6.82 12.16 -6.01
CA VAL A 122 -7.13 12.40 -7.44
C VAL A 122 -6.91 13.86 -7.81
N GLU A 123 -7.37 14.79 -6.99
CA GLU A 123 -7.18 16.22 -7.21
C GLU A 123 -5.70 16.60 -7.24
N ALA A 124 -4.94 16.12 -6.25
CA ALA A 124 -3.49 16.36 -6.19
C ALA A 124 -2.75 15.81 -7.42
N MET A 125 -3.10 14.61 -7.88
CA MET A 125 -2.49 14.03 -9.08
C MET A 125 -2.86 14.79 -10.35
N PHE A 126 -4.10 15.23 -10.49
CA PHE A 126 -4.54 16.04 -11.61
C PHE A 126 -3.84 17.40 -11.64
N MET A 127 -3.71 18.07 -10.51
CA MET A 127 -3.06 19.36 -10.38
C MET A 127 -1.53 19.26 -10.53
N GLY A 128 -0.96 18.13 -10.18
CA GLY A 128 0.49 17.88 -10.25
C GLY A 128 1.00 17.48 -11.64
N ASP A 129 0.14 17.03 -12.55
CA ASP A 129 0.50 16.58 -13.90
C ASP A 129 -0.07 17.50 -14.98
N PRO A 130 0.77 18.38 -15.59
CA PRO A 130 0.33 19.26 -16.69
C PRO A 130 -0.18 18.50 -17.94
N ALA A 131 0.11 17.20 -18.08
CA ALA A 131 -0.34 16.39 -19.20
C ALA A 131 -1.73 15.79 -18.98
N ALA A 132 -2.25 15.80 -17.75
CA ALA A 132 -3.57 15.31 -17.44
C ALA A 132 -4.67 16.19 -18.07
N THR A 133 -5.57 15.60 -18.84
CA THR A 133 -6.60 16.36 -19.56
C THR A 133 -7.90 16.53 -18.77
N ASN A 134 -8.20 15.57 -17.86
CA ASN A 134 -9.37 15.58 -17.01
C ASN A 134 -9.25 14.58 -15.84
N TYR A 135 -10.08 14.74 -14.82
CA TYR A 135 -10.10 13.83 -13.65
C TYR A 135 -10.42 12.37 -14.01
N GLY A 136 -11.20 12.14 -15.05
CA GLY A 136 -11.55 10.79 -15.49
C GLY A 136 -10.34 10.01 -15.99
N GLU A 137 -9.45 10.67 -16.71
CA GLU A 137 -8.17 10.09 -17.14
C GLU A 137 -7.34 9.65 -15.94
N VAL A 138 -7.19 10.50 -14.94
CA VAL A 138 -6.46 10.20 -13.70
C VAL A 138 -7.08 9.00 -12.97
N ILE A 139 -8.39 9.02 -12.73
CA ILE A 139 -9.12 7.96 -12.01
C ILE A 139 -9.01 6.61 -12.73
N TYR A 140 -9.07 6.61 -14.07
CA TYR A 140 -9.21 5.39 -14.84
C TYR A 140 -7.87 4.77 -15.25
N SER A 141 -6.82 5.59 -15.48
CA SER A 141 -5.59 5.14 -16.12
C SER A 141 -4.32 5.27 -15.27
N TYR A 142 -4.29 6.09 -14.21
CA TYR A 142 -3.06 6.31 -13.46
C TYR A 142 -2.74 5.15 -12.50
N PRO A 143 -1.54 4.54 -12.61
CA PRO A 143 -1.09 3.51 -11.67
C PRO A 143 -1.08 3.98 -10.21
N SER A 144 -0.79 5.26 -9.99
CA SER A 144 -0.80 5.87 -8.66
C SER A 144 -2.17 5.86 -7.99
N ILE A 145 -3.28 6.03 -8.75
CA ILE A 145 -4.63 5.90 -8.20
C ILE A 145 -4.95 4.44 -7.84
N ILE A 146 -4.45 3.48 -8.63
CA ILE A 146 -4.56 2.06 -8.28
C ILE A 146 -3.85 1.80 -6.96
N ALA A 147 -2.60 2.24 -6.81
CA ALA A 147 -1.81 2.08 -5.60
C ALA A 147 -2.47 2.75 -4.38
N MET A 148 -2.94 4.00 -4.52
CA MET A 148 -3.60 4.73 -3.43
C MET A 148 -4.94 4.11 -3.05
N THR A 149 -5.72 3.61 -4.00
CA THR A 149 -6.97 2.90 -3.71
C THR A 149 -6.70 1.67 -2.83
N HIS A 150 -5.73 0.86 -3.21
CA HIS A 150 -5.32 -0.32 -2.42
C HIS A 150 -4.79 0.08 -1.04
N TYR A 151 -3.90 1.09 -0.99
CA TYR A 151 -3.33 1.56 0.26
C TYR A 151 -4.39 2.08 1.22
N ARG A 152 -5.30 2.97 0.79
CA ARG A 152 -6.34 3.54 1.65
C ARG A 152 -7.25 2.46 2.24
N ILE A 153 -7.62 1.44 1.43
CA ILE A 153 -8.38 0.27 1.89
C ILE A 153 -7.57 -0.55 2.91
N ALA A 154 -6.34 -0.89 2.54
CA ALA A 154 -5.47 -1.71 3.38
C ALA A 154 -5.13 -1.03 4.71
N HIS A 155 -4.91 0.29 4.69
CA HIS A 155 -4.62 1.08 5.89
C HIS A 155 -5.75 1.03 6.92
N VAL A 156 -7.00 1.19 6.50
CA VAL A 156 -8.16 1.07 7.39
C VAL A 156 -8.22 -0.34 8.02
N LEU A 157 -8.07 -1.39 7.22
CA LEU A 157 -8.05 -2.77 7.72
C LEU A 157 -6.85 -3.03 8.66
N GLN A 158 -5.70 -2.41 8.39
CA GLN A 158 -4.51 -2.48 9.25
C GLN A 158 -4.76 -1.83 10.63
N LEU A 159 -5.38 -0.65 10.64
CA LEU A 159 -5.76 0.04 11.90
C LEU A 159 -6.75 -0.78 12.73
N MET A 160 -7.66 -1.50 12.06
CA MET A 160 -8.61 -2.44 12.68
C MET A 160 -7.94 -3.75 13.12
N LYS A 161 -6.63 -3.92 12.88
CA LYS A 161 -5.87 -5.14 13.21
C LYS A 161 -6.41 -6.38 12.52
N VAL A 162 -6.95 -6.24 11.32
CA VAL A 162 -7.31 -7.38 10.47
C VAL A 162 -6.02 -8.08 10.04
N PRO A 163 -5.86 -9.38 10.33
CA PRO A 163 -4.62 -10.08 10.00
C PRO A 163 -4.52 -10.39 8.50
N VAL A 164 -3.31 -10.36 7.96
CA VAL A 164 -2.90 -10.82 6.62
C VAL A 164 -3.50 -10.00 5.47
N ILE A 165 -4.80 -9.72 5.46
CA ILE A 165 -5.53 -9.08 4.34
C ILE A 165 -4.93 -7.72 3.95
N PRO A 166 -4.59 -6.81 4.88
CA PRO A 166 -3.96 -5.52 4.50
C PRO A 166 -2.70 -5.72 3.66
N ARG A 167 -1.87 -6.70 4.04
CA ARG A 167 -0.63 -6.97 3.32
C ARG A 167 -0.90 -7.60 1.94
N ILE A 168 -1.86 -8.52 1.82
CA ILE A 168 -2.27 -9.07 0.51
C ILE A 168 -2.68 -7.94 -0.43
N ILE A 169 -3.48 -6.98 0.03
CA ILE A 169 -3.95 -5.85 -0.77
C ILE A 169 -2.78 -4.99 -1.26
N THR A 170 -1.83 -4.63 -0.39
CA THR A 170 -0.71 -3.77 -0.81
C THR A 170 0.28 -4.49 -1.71
N GLU A 171 0.50 -5.80 -1.53
CA GLU A 171 1.33 -6.59 -2.45
C GLU A 171 0.68 -6.74 -3.85
N GLN A 172 -0.65 -6.81 -3.93
CA GLN A 172 -1.35 -6.75 -5.22
C GLN A 172 -1.09 -5.42 -5.94
N ALA A 173 -1.17 -4.29 -5.22
CA ALA A 173 -0.85 -2.99 -5.78
C ALA A 173 0.61 -2.90 -6.24
N HIS A 174 1.55 -3.38 -5.43
CA HIS A 174 2.97 -3.41 -5.75
C HIS A 174 3.22 -4.22 -7.03
N ALA A 175 2.63 -5.41 -7.14
CA ALA A 175 2.76 -6.25 -8.34
C ALA A 175 2.19 -5.58 -9.61
N LEU A 176 1.09 -4.82 -9.50
CA LEU A 176 0.42 -4.17 -10.62
C LEU A 176 1.11 -2.87 -11.06
N THR A 177 1.69 -2.11 -10.12
CA THR A 177 2.10 -0.72 -10.35
C THR A 177 3.60 -0.47 -10.15
N GLY A 178 4.30 -1.37 -9.48
CA GLY A 178 5.68 -1.14 -9.03
C GLY A 178 5.79 -0.12 -7.89
N ILE A 179 4.66 0.24 -7.24
CA ILE A 179 4.59 1.16 -6.08
C ILE A 179 4.35 0.31 -4.82
N ASP A 180 5.30 0.30 -3.91
CA ASP A 180 5.25 -0.45 -2.65
C ASP A 180 4.93 0.49 -1.48
N ILE A 181 3.69 0.44 -0.97
CA ILE A 181 3.26 1.21 0.20
C ILE A 181 2.85 0.23 1.30
N HIS A 182 3.59 0.23 2.41
CA HIS A 182 3.20 -0.59 3.55
C HIS A 182 1.88 -0.11 4.17
N PRO A 183 0.91 -0.99 4.50
CA PRO A 183 -0.41 -0.57 5.00
C PRO A 183 -0.35 0.15 6.36
N GLY A 184 0.76 0.03 7.11
CA GLY A 184 0.99 0.73 8.36
C GLY A 184 1.47 2.18 8.21
N ALA A 185 1.92 2.60 7.03
CA ALA A 185 2.29 3.99 6.78
C ALA A 185 1.09 4.92 7.02
N GLN A 186 1.34 6.15 7.48
CA GLN A 186 0.33 7.17 7.68
C GLN A 186 0.50 8.24 6.61
N ILE A 187 -0.51 8.43 5.76
CA ILE A 187 -0.46 9.39 4.64
C ILE A 187 -1.65 10.34 4.74
N GLY A 188 -1.36 11.63 4.76
CA GLY A 188 -2.34 12.72 4.82
C GLY A 188 -3.17 12.86 3.54
N GLU A 189 -3.75 14.04 3.36
CA GLU A 189 -4.61 14.40 2.23
C GLU A 189 -3.80 15.00 1.08
N TYR A 190 -4.39 15.01 -0.12
CA TYR A 190 -3.77 15.58 -1.32
C TYR A 190 -2.39 15.00 -1.62
N PHE A 191 -2.24 13.71 -1.37
CA PHE A 191 -1.00 13.01 -1.65
C PHE A 191 -0.93 12.61 -3.13
N SER A 192 0.23 12.86 -3.75
CA SER A 192 0.44 12.50 -5.16
C SER A 192 1.72 11.69 -5.37
N ILE A 193 1.64 10.76 -6.31
CA ILE A 193 2.79 10.02 -6.82
C ILE A 193 2.80 10.20 -8.33
N ASP A 194 3.84 10.81 -8.87
CA ASP A 194 4.02 10.97 -10.31
C ASP A 194 4.93 9.86 -10.86
N HIS A 195 4.52 9.25 -11.98
CA HIS A 195 5.10 8.04 -12.59
C HIS A 195 5.09 6.82 -11.66
N GLY A 196 5.69 6.89 -10.51
CA GLY A 196 5.57 6.02 -9.36
C GLY A 196 6.39 4.74 -9.35
N THR A 197 6.85 4.22 -10.48
CA THR A 197 7.61 2.95 -10.53
C THR A 197 8.81 2.98 -9.58
N GLY A 198 8.90 2.00 -8.68
CA GLY A 198 9.99 1.89 -7.71
C GLY A 198 9.87 2.79 -6.48
N VAL A 199 8.74 3.43 -6.26
CA VAL A 199 8.45 4.11 -4.97
C VAL A 199 8.28 3.06 -3.88
N VAL A 200 8.95 3.29 -2.73
CA VAL A 200 8.85 2.43 -1.54
C VAL A 200 8.54 3.30 -0.31
N ILE A 201 7.44 3.02 0.37
CA ILE A 201 7.01 3.70 1.60
C ILE A 201 6.90 2.68 2.73
N GLY A 202 7.85 2.76 3.69
CA GLY A 202 7.96 1.80 4.79
C GLY A 202 6.91 1.98 5.89
N GLU A 203 6.72 0.95 6.69
CA GLU A 203 5.66 0.73 7.69
C GLU A 203 5.40 1.92 8.63
N THR A 204 6.45 2.53 9.17
CA THR A 204 6.31 3.59 10.20
C THR A 204 6.53 5.00 9.64
N THR A 205 6.44 5.14 8.31
CA THR A 205 6.49 6.45 7.64
C THR A 205 5.27 7.28 8.02
N ILE A 206 5.48 8.57 8.24
CA ILE A 206 4.42 9.55 8.42
C ILE A 206 4.58 10.59 7.31
N ILE A 207 3.52 10.81 6.55
CA ILE A 207 3.45 11.78 5.45
C ILE A 207 2.31 12.74 5.73
N GLY A 208 2.60 14.04 5.72
CA GLY A 208 1.64 15.11 5.89
C GLY A 208 0.74 15.33 4.66
N ASN A 209 0.15 16.51 4.59
CA ASN A 209 -0.75 16.90 3.50
C ASN A 209 0.03 17.54 2.34
N HIS A 210 -0.52 17.45 1.12
CA HIS A 210 0.05 18.07 -0.08
C HIS A 210 1.49 17.64 -0.36
N VAL A 211 1.83 16.38 -0.09
CA VAL A 211 3.15 15.82 -0.39
C VAL A 211 3.15 15.16 -1.76
N ALA A 212 4.19 15.45 -2.54
CA ALA A 212 4.39 14.89 -3.88
C ALA A 212 5.66 14.04 -3.93
N LEU A 213 5.54 12.79 -4.39
CA LEU A 213 6.67 11.89 -4.63
C LEU A 213 6.79 11.56 -6.11
N TYR A 214 8.01 11.44 -6.60
CA TYR A 214 8.31 10.98 -7.95
C TYR A 214 8.84 9.54 -7.94
N GLN A 215 8.95 8.94 -9.13
CA GLN A 215 9.41 7.56 -9.30
C GLN A 215 10.75 7.28 -8.58
N GLY A 216 10.90 6.05 -8.07
CA GLY A 216 12.11 5.58 -7.42
C GLY A 216 12.41 6.17 -6.04
N VAL A 217 11.51 6.99 -5.48
CA VAL A 217 11.67 7.51 -4.12
C VAL A 217 11.56 6.39 -3.10
N THR A 218 12.51 6.35 -2.16
CA THR A 218 12.50 5.39 -1.05
C THR A 218 12.40 6.12 0.29
N LEU A 219 11.30 5.88 1.03
CA LEU A 219 11.12 6.29 2.41
C LEU A 219 11.36 5.07 3.31
N GLY A 220 12.62 4.80 3.62
CA GLY A 220 13.09 3.52 4.16
C GLY A 220 13.68 3.59 5.58
N ALA A 221 13.98 2.41 6.15
CA ALA A 221 14.74 2.29 7.37
C ALA A 221 16.24 2.39 7.08
N LYS A 222 17.00 3.06 7.96
CA LYS A 222 18.47 3.12 7.89
C LYS A 222 19.13 1.91 8.55
N SER A 223 18.53 1.43 9.66
CA SER A 223 19.04 0.31 10.46
C SER A 223 17.89 -0.31 11.25
N PHE A 224 18.12 -1.52 11.73
CA PHE A 224 17.21 -2.23 12.63
C PHE A 224 17.79 -2.25 14.05
N LYS A 225 16.94 -2.14 15.05
CA LYS A 225 17.30 -2.29 16.46
C LYS A 225 16.91 -3.69 16.93
N TYR A 226 17.72 -4.27 17.77
CA TYR A 226 17.53 -5.61 18.33
C TYR A 226 17.51 -5.54 19.86
N ASP A 227 16.77 -6.44 20.50
CA ASP A 227 16.81 -6.66 21.94
C ASP A 227 18.07 -7.46 22.36
N ALA A 228 18.21 -7.75 23.66
CA ALA A 228 19.34 -8.51 24.20
C ALA A 228 19.35 -9.97 23.72
N GLU A 229 18.19 -10.49 23.31
CA GLU A 229 17.97 -11.85 22.81
C GLU A 229 18.18 -11.95 21.30
N GLY A 230 18.42 -10.83 20.59
CA GLY A 230 18.63 -10.77 19.14
C GLY A 230 17.36 -10.69 18.33
N ASN A 231 16.21 -10.44 18.92
CA ASN A 231 14.94 -10.22 18.20
C ASN A 231 14.85 -8.77 17.74
N MET A 232 14.33 -8.58 16.53
CA MET A 232 14.13 -7.25 15.96
C MET A 232 13.03 -6.49 16.71
N LEU A 233 13.37 -5.30 17.21
CA LEU A 233 12.42 -4.42 17.88
C LEU A 233 11.53 -3.72 16.86
N ASN A 234 10.22 -3.80 17.07
CA ASN A 234 9.24 -3.06 16.26
C ASN A 234 9.10 -1.62 16.77
N VAL A 235 10.07 -0.77 16.39
CA VAL A 235 10.10 0.67 16.73
C VAL A 235 9.98 1.52 15.46
N PRO A 236 9.52 2.77 15.56
CA PRO A 236 9.52 3.71 14.44
C PRO A 236 10.93 3.85 13.85
N ARG A 237 11.05 3.56 12.54
CA ARG A 237 12.34 3.48 11.83
C ARG A 237 12.35 4.16 10.46
N HIS A 238 11.18 4.64 10.00
CA HIS A 238 11.01 5.30 8.71
C HIS A 238 10.79 6.80 8.87
N PRO A 239 11.03 7.62 7.84
CA PRO A 239 11.00 9.08 7.94
C PRO A 239 9.62 9.67 8.24
N ILE A 240 9.65 10.93 8.66
CA ILE A 240 8.51 11.83 8.76
C ILE A 240 8.68 12.88 7.65
N ILE A 241 7.69 13.01 6.81
CA ILE A 241 7.60 14.02 5.75
C ILE A 241 6.46 14.97 6.13
N GLU A 242 6.79 16.22 6.43
CA GLU A 242 5.79 17.23 6.79
C GLU A 242 5.00 17.74 5.57
N ASP A 243 4.09 18.69 5.79
CA ASP A 243 3.20 19.22 4.75
C ASP A 243 3.94 19.93 3.62
N ASN A 244 3.38 19.93 2.41
CA ASN A 244 3.87 20.63 1.24
C ASN A 244 5.30 20.25 0.79
N VAL A 245 5.75 19.03 1.10
CA VAL A 245 7.07 18.55 0.69
C VAL A 245 7.01 17.89 -0.68
N THR A 246 7.98 18.23 -1.54
CA THR A 246 8.17 17.54 -2.82
C THR A 246 9.48 16.75 -2.80
N VAL A 247 9.41 15.47 -3.15
CA VAL A 247 10.58 14.57 -3.24
C VAL A 247 10.73 14.08 -4.67
N TYR A 248 11.77 14.54 -5.35
CA TYR A 248 12.05 14.18 -6.74
C TYR A 248 12.68 12.79 -6.89
N SER A 249 12.71 12.33 -8.13
CA SER A 249 13.01 10.97 -8.55
C SER A 249 14.30 10.38 -7.93
N ASN A 250 14.20 9.10 -7.55
CA ASN A 250 15.31 8.29 -7.02
C ASN A 250 15.96 8.83 -5.73
N ALA A 251 15.30 9.76 -5.02
CA ALA A 251 15.79 10.17 -3.71
C ALA A 251 15.54 9.07 -2.68
N SER A 252 16.53 8.79 -1.82
CA SER A 252 16.44 7.84 -0.71
C SER A 252 16.51 8.59 0.60
N ILE A 253 15.41 8.58 1.36
CA ILE A 253 15.29 9.22 2.68
C ILE A 253 15.20 8.10 3.71
N LEU A 254 16.24 7.95 4.54
CA LEU A 254 16.42 6.76 5.36
C LEU A 254 16.56 7.07 6.85
N GLY A 255 15.82 6.31 7.64
CA GLY A 255 15.84 6.40 9.10
C GLY A 255 14.71 7.26 9.64
N ARG A 256 14.61 7.35 10.98
CA ARG A 256 13.59 8.16 11.65
C ARG A 256 14.04 9.63 11.68
N ILE A 257 14.05 10.25 10.52
CA ILE A 257 14.39 11.66 10.29
C ILE A 257 13.16 12.44 9.86
N THR A 258 13.18 13.75 10.04
CA THR A 258 12.08 14.64 9.66
C THR A 258 12.51 15.53 8.49
N ILE A 259 11.69 15.57 7.46
CA ILE A 259 11.77 16.55 6.39
C ILE A 259 10.73 17.62 6.68
N GLY A 260 11.20 18.82 7.06
CA GLY A 260 10.36 19.94 7.45
C GLY A 260 9.48 20.46 6.30
N HIS A 261 8.35 21.01 6.64
CA HIS A 261 7.33 21.49 5.69
C HIS A 261 7.87 22.48 4.65
N ASP A 262 7.18 22.57 3.51
CA ASP A 262 7.53 23.48 2.39
C ASP A 262 8.94 23.23 1.83
N SER A 263 9.48 22.01 1.97
CA SER A 263 10.81 21.65 1.52
C SER A 263 10.81 20.89 0.19
N VAL A 264 11.90 20.98 -0.54
CA VAL A 264 12.11 20.28 -1.81
C VAL A 264 13.38 19.43 -1.72
N ILE A 265 13.24 18.14 -1.93
CA ILE A 265 14.35 17.20 -2.04
C ILE A 265 14.55 16.85 -3.50
N GLY A 266 15.71 17.22 -4.05
CA GLY A 266 16.08 16.98 -5.44
C GLY A 266 16.27 15.51 -5.76
N GLY A 267 16.35 15.20 -7.05
CA GLY A 267 16.53 13.82 -7.51
C GLY A 267 17.89 13.23 -7.14
N ASN A 268 17.94 11.89 -6.96
CA ASN A 268 19.14 11.12 -6.63
C ASN A 268 19.84 11.55 -5.34
N ILE A 269 19.10 12.12 -4.39
CA ILE A 269 19.62 12.51 -3.07
C ILE A 269 19.58 11.32 -2.11
N TRP A 270 20.65 11.08 -1.39
CA TRP A 270 20.75 10.14 -0.28
C TRP A 270 20.74 10.91 1.04
N LEU A 271 19.62 10.84 1.79
CA LEU A 271 19.39 11.65 2.98
C LEU A 271 19.20 10.80 4.23
N THR A 272 19.96 11.12 5.30
CA THR A 272 19.94 10.37 6.57
C THR A 272 19.98 11.28 7.81
N HIS A 273 19.61 12.55 7.65
CA HIS A 273 19.54 13.56 8.71
C HIS A 273 18.34 14.48 8.51
N ASP A 274 17.90 15.13 9.56
CA ASP A 274 16.77 16.05 9.52
C ASP A 274 17.01 17.23 8.58
N VAL A 275 15.95 17.67 7.93
CA VAL A 275 15.93 18.84 7.05
C VAL A 275 14.99 19.89 7.63
N PRO A 276 15.45 21.11 7.93
CA PRO A 276 14.59 22.17 8.42
C PRO A 276 13.51 22.56 7.39
N PRO A 277 12.38 23.14 7.85
CA PRO A 277 11.36 23.67 6.96
C PRO A 277 11.92 24.66 5.92
N HIS A 278 11.22 24.82 4.79
CA HIS A 278 11.54 25.72 3.69
C HIS A 278 12.92 25.48 3.03
N SER A 279 13.44 24.25 3.12
CA SER A 279 14.76 23.88 2.60
C SER A 279 14.68 23.37 1.16
N ARG A 280 15.79 23.59 0.42
CA ARG A 280 16.01 22.97 -0.89
C ARG A 280 17.30 22.17 -0.87
N ILE A 281 17.20 20.85 -0.91
CA ILE A 281 18.34 19.94 -0.97
C ILE A 281 18.50 19.50 -2.42
N LEU A 282 19.58 19.93 -3.05
CA LEU A 282 19.84 19.68 -4.46
C LEU A 282 21.16 18.94 -4.63
N GLN A 283 21.25 18.13 -5.68
CA GLN A 283 22.50 17.50 -6.09
C GLN A 283 23.50 18.55 -6.58
N SER A 284 24.79 18.37 -6.29
CA SER A 284 25.85 19.22 -6.87
C SER A 284 25.87 19.05 -8.40
N LYS A 285 26.23 20.12 -9.11
CA LYS A 285 26.41 20.07 -10.57
C LYS A 285 27.44 18.99 -10.94
N ALA A 286 27.17 18.27 -12.03
CA ALA A 286 28.16 17.37 -12.61
C ALA A 286 29.43 18.13 -12.95
N VAL A 287 30.59 17.52 -12.70
CA VAL A 287 31.90 18.05 -13.09
C VAL A 287 32.30 17.37 -14.39
N ASP A 288 32.50 18.14 -15.44
CA ASP A 288 33.04 17.63 -16.69
C ASP A 288 34.50 17.24 -16.51
N ALA A 289 34.81 15.99 -16.67
CA ALA A 289 36.20 15.50 -16.70
C ALA A 289 36.57 15.09 -18.14
N SER A 290 37.60 15.69 -18.68
CA SER A 290 38.16 15.26 -19.98
C SER A 290 39.06 14.05 -19.73
N PHE A 291 38.73 12.91 -20.32
CA PHE A 291 39.61 11.73 -20.34
C PHE A 291 40.55 11.83 -21.53
N SER A 292 41.84 12.12 -21.27
CA SER A 292 42.91 11.95 -22.26
C SER A 292 43.51 10.54 -22.10
N GLY A 293 43.22 9.63 -23.03
CA GLY A 293 43.87 8.33 -23.09
C GLY A 293 42.94 7.10 -23.03
N GLY A 294 41.89 7.08 -23.81
CA GLY A 294 41.27 5.91 -24.43
C GLY A 294 41.04 4.60 -23.67
N LEU A 295 40.79 4.65 -22.35
CA LEU A 295 40.19 3.52 -21.66
C LEU A 295 38.72 3.88 -21.42
N GLY A 296 37.88 3.52 -22.40
CA GLY A 296 36.45 3.54 -22.22
C GLY A 296 36.02 2.63 -21.08
N ILE A 297 34.96 3.06 -20.37
CA ILE A 297 34.24 2.22 -19.41
C ILE A 297 33.63 1.05 -20.16
#